data_1839c3c6620280e965acc0b68795ac15
#
_entry.id   1839c3c6620280e965acc0b68795ac15
#
_cell.length_a   1.000
_cell.length_b   1.000
_cell.length_c   1.000
_cell.angle_alpha   90.00
_cell.angle_beta   90.00
_cell.angle_gamma   90.00
#
_symmetry.space_group_name_H-M   'P 1'
#
loop_
_entity.id
_entity.type
_entity.pdbx_description
1 polymer ?
#
loop_
_entity_poly.entity_id
_entity_poly.type
_entity_poly.pdbx_seq_one_letter_code
_entity_poly.pdbx_strand_id
1 'polypeptide(L)'
;MMATPPSSGSNANGGNAATSAPQHAVDAYARMGVSRRKPDDPRSPVEVDRDRIVHSHAFRRLQRKTQIVGVHSIDFFRTRLTHTIECAQLGRAISKRLLDGSWEQVVEAPEHLPDLVEAACLVHDLGHPPFGHTGEEALDELLRTRWGMRFEGNAQSFRIVTLLEPKKYQRLESPVGRPLGLDLTRATLRAMTKYPWTERTAIAGDVAKFGVYDNADDQAYFDWLWDGDASRAQRTIAGDIMEAADDIAYAVHDIEDGTWARLIPIDQIVQLEPWAVERIATLADRRYPGMFASHADVEAELRALFGTLVSSDWARGPFDRSRRSEGGLKSFCSALTDDMLRRVTEGGTLCWNDNEPLQRHIAVLKSIIWVWLIEPPELVTRRYGQRRIIRQLVDGFLDEPGMLPYQDEWARVADAGDPQRVRFVIDHVASMTDTYAAMVHREMYGTAMGAGWE
;
A
#
# COMPACT_ATOMS: atom_id res chain seq x y z
N MET A 1 -49.92 71.73 -9.75
CA MET A 1 -49.45 71.82 -8.35
C MET A 1 -48.72 70.59 -8.02
N MET A 2 -47.60 70.63 -8.16
CA MET A 2 -46.28 70.44 -7.59
C MET A 2 -46.31 69.79 -6.17
N ALA A 3 -45.64 68.65 -6.04
CA ALA A 3 -45.03 68.19 -4.81
C ALA A 3 -43.87 67.23 -5.14
N THR A 4 -42.68 67.69 -4.78
CA THR A 4 -41.38 66.94 -4.86
C THR A 4 -41.28 65.94 -3.79
N PRO A 5 -40.57 64.77 -4.03
CA PRO A 5 -40.24 63.80 -2.98
C PRO A 5 -38.87 64.07 -2.36
N PRO A 6 -38.60 63.59 -1.16
CA PRO A 6 -37.33 63.74 -0.44
C PRO A 6 -36.27 62.73 -0.82
N SER A 7 -35.01 63.13 -0.76
CA SER A 7 -33.79 62.38 -0.94
C SER A 7 -33.58 61.35 0.18
N SER A 8 -33.25 60.10 -0.17
CA SER A 8 -32.75 59.07 0.73
C SER A 8 -31.26 58.82 0.47
N GLY A 9 -30.47 59.03 1.51
CA GLY A 9 -29.03 58.79 1.50
C GLY A 9 -28.69 57.28 1.42
N SER A 10 -27.75 56.97 0.57
CA SER A 10 -27.14 55.66 0.45
C SER A 10 -26.04 55.49 1.51
N ASN A 11 -26.24 54.59 2.46
CA ASN A 11 -25.13 54.03 3.25
C ASN A 11 -24.68 52.73 2.58
N ALA A 12 -23.56 52.78 1.88
CA ALA A 12 -22.83 51.62 1.42
C ALA A 12 -21.97 51.11 2.59
N ASN A 13 -22.45 50.09 3.26
CA ASN A 13 -21.61 49.27 4.16
C ASN A 13 -21.08 48.09 3.35
N GLY A 14 -19.85 48.21 2.85
CA GLY A 14 -19.07 47.13 2.29
C GLY A 14 -18.64 46.15 3.39
N GLY A 15 -19.49 45.18 3.72
CA GLY A 15 -19.08 44.04 4.52
C GLY A 15 -18.20 43.13 3.71
N ASN A 16 -16.93 43.11 4.03
CA ASN A 16 -15.99 42.09 3.61
C ASN A 16 -16.50 40.75 4.16
N ALA A 17 -17.18 39.97 3.35
CA ALA A 17 -17.43 38.57 3.64
C ALA A 17 -16.09 37.82 3.48
N ALA A 18 -15.33 37.75 4.57
CA ALA A 18 -14.30 36.74 4.69
C ALA A 18 -15.00 35.41 4.56
N THR A 19 -14.82 34.74 3.44
CA THR A 19 -15.19 33.34 3.23
C THR A 19 -14.41 32.54 4.26
N SER A 20 -15.08 32.20 5.36
CA SER A 20 -14.55 31.26 6.35
C SER A 20 -14.33 29.94 5.61
N ALA A 21 -13.07 29.51 5.52
CA ALA A 21 -12.74 28.16 5.06
C ALA A 21 -13.63 27.16 5.84
N PRO A 22 -14.14 26.12 5.19
CA PRO A 22 -15.05 25.19 5.83
C PRO A 22 -14.37 24.59 7.05
N GLN A 23 -15.07 24.58 8.17
CA GLN A 23 -14.58 24.14 9.48
C GLN A 23 -13.95 22.74 9.45
N HIS A 24 -14.29 21.93 8.43
CA HIS A 24 -13.72 20.62 8.14
C HIS A 24 -12.25 20.65 7.66
N ALA A 25 -11.78 21.71 7.02
CA ALA A 25 -10.40 21.81 6.53
C ALA A 25 -9.38 21.96 7.66
N VAL A 26 -9.76 22.67 8.74
CA VAL A 26 -8.87 22.88 9.91
C VAL A 26 -8.66 21.57 10.68
N ASP A 27 -9.62 20.67 10.67
CA ASP A 27 -9.56 19.36 11.35
C ASP A 27 -8.79 18.29 10.58
N ALA A 28 -8.65 18.42 9.27
CA ALA A 28 -7.89 17.49 8.41
C ALA A 28 -6.41 17.39 8.81
N TYR A 29 -5.82 18.46 9.29
CA TYR A 29 -4.42 18.52 9.74
C TYR A 29 -4.23 18.28 11.23
N ALA A 30 -5.30 17.99 11.96
CA ALA A 30 -5.21 17.62 13.36
C ALA A 30 -4.34 16.35 13.54
N ARG A 31 -3.68 16.27 14.70
CA ARG A 31 -2.89 15.11 15.12
C ARG A 31 -3.46 14.56 16.43
N MET A 32 -3.35 13.26 16.63
CA MET A 32 -3.83 12.63 17.88
C MET A 32 -3.05 13.14 19.10
N GLY A 33 -1.77 13.44 18.92
CA GLY A 33 -0.90 14.00 19.96
C GLY A 33 -0.96 15.53 20.05
N VAL A 34 -0.58 16.07 21.21
CA VAL A 34 -0.43 17.52 21.43
C VAL A 34 0.87 18.01 20.79
N SER A 35 1.06 17.76 19.51
CA SER A 35 2.27 18.21 18.80
C SER A 35 2.04 19.62 18.24
N ARG A 36 2.67 20.62 18.85
CA ARG A 36 2.67 21.98 18.30
C ARG A 36 3.64 22.03 17.11
N ARG A 37 3.17 22.52 15.96
CA ARG A 37 4.03 22.90 14.86
C ARG A 37 5.05 23.93 15.35
N LYS A 38 6.30 23.78 14.93
CA LYS A 38 7.31 24.82 15.19
C LYS A 38 6.89 26.08 14.40
N PRO A 39 6.88 27.27 15.05
CA PRO A 39 6.42 28.49 14.37
C PRO A 39 7.16 28.81 13.08
N ASP A 40 8.44 28.43 12.99
CA ASP A 40 9.33 28.75 11.88
C ASP A 40 9.49 27.57 10.89
N ASP A 41 8.67 26.52 10.98
CA ASP A 41 8.74 25.40 10.03
C ASP A 41 8.00 25.79 8.72
N PRO A 42 8.70 25.92 7.59
CA PRO A 42 8.10 26.32 6.32
C PRO A 42 7.27 25.19 5.68
N ARG A 43 7.45 23.94 6.13
CA ARG A 43 6.79 22.77 5.54
C ARG A 43 5.30 22.75 5.89
N SER A 44 4.48 22.29 4.96
CA SER A 44 3.08 21.95 5.23
C SER A 44 2.98 20.82 6.26
N PRO A 45 1.84 20.63 6.94
CA PRO A 45 1.64 19.50 7.84
C PRO A 45 1.84 18.14 7.16
N VAL A 46 1.50 18.03 5.88
CA VAL A 46 1.64 16.78 5.08
C VAL A 46 3.10 16.53 4.69
N GLU A 47 3.86 17.58 4.34
CA GLU A 47 5.31 17.44 4.10
C GLU A 47 6.04 16.96 5.37
N VAL A 48 5.60 17.41 6.54
CA VAL A 48 6.13 16.91 7.82
C VAL A 48 5.79 15.43 7.99
N ASP A 49 4.60 15.00 7.58
CA ASP A 49 4.21 13.57 7.64
C ASP A 49 5.08 12.73 6.71
N ARG A 50 5.25 13.15 5.46
CA ARG A 50 6.15 12.51 4.50
C ARG A 50 7.56 12.32 5.08
N ASP A 51 8.12 13.38 5.66
CA ASP A 51 9.45 13.30 6.26
C ASP A 51 9.48 12.33 7.46
N ARG A 52 8.43 12.30 8.29
CA ARG A 52 8.33 11.33 9.39
C ARG A 52 8.30 9.90 8.89
N ILE A 53 7.58 9.64 7.80
CA ILE A 53 7.47 8.33 7.18
C ILE A 53 8.83 7.88 6.63
N VAL A 54 9.47 8.69 5.78
CA VAL A 54 10.75 8.37 5.14
C VAL A 54 11.86 8.13 6.18
N HIS A 55 11.81 8.82 7.32
CA HIS A 55 12.79 8.66 8.40
C HIS A 55 12.44 7.55 9.41
N SER A 56 11.32 6.82 9.22
CA SER A 56 10.92 5.72 10.10
C SER A 56 11.78 4.47 9.93
N HIS A 57 11.84 3.63 10.95
CA HIS A 57 12.50 2.32 10.84
C HIS A 57 11.73 1.36 9.93
N ALA A 58 10.39 1.42 9.97
CA ALA A 58 9.54 0.60 9.12
C ALA A 58 9.82 0.86 7.64
N PHE A 59 9.93 2.13 7.22
CA PHE A 59 10.26 2.49 5.84
C PHE A 59 11.63 1.94 5.40
N ARG A 60 12.65 2.04 6.25
CA ARG A 60 13.98 1.48 5.95
C ARG A 60 13.97 -0.04 5.79
N ARG A 61 13.10 -0.74 6.56
CA ARG A 61 12.99 -2.21 6.45
C ARG A 61 12.45 -2.67 5.11
N LEU A 62 11.70 -1.84 4.36
CA LEU A 62 11.19 -2.17 3.03
C LEU A 62 12.30 -2.53 2.02
N GLN A 63 13.52 -2.01 2.18
CA GLN A 63 14.66 -2.35 1.30
C GLN A 63 15.03 -3.85 1.32
N ARG A 64 14.63 -4.60 2.36
CA ARG A 64 14.93 -6.03 2.53
C ARG A 64 13.66 -6.88 2.66
N LYS A 65 12.55 -6.37 2.17
CA LYS A 65 11.29 -7.11 2.00
C LYS A 65 11.05 -7.34 0.51
N THR A 66 10.76 -8.58 0.15
CA THR A 66 10.48 -8.98 -1.24
C THR A 66 9.18 -8.34 -1.72
N GLN A 67 9.18 -7.87 -2.98
CA GLN A 67 7.95 -7.48 -3.67
C GLN A 67 7.25 -8.73 -4.22
N ILE A 68 7.80 -9.40 -5.22
CA ILE A 68 7.24 -10.64 -5.78
C ILE A 68 8.29 -11.75 -5.85
N VAL A 69 9.44 -11.49 -6.43
CA VAL A 69 10.53 -12.46 -6.58
C VAL A 69 11.62 -12.17 -5.55
N GLY A 70 12.06 -13.21 -4.81
CA GLY A 70 12.99 -13.07 -3.69
C GLY A 70 14.29 -12.34 -4.05
N VAL A 71 14.63 -11.35 -3.28
CA VAL A 71 15.75 -10.39 -3.42
C VAL A 71 17.14 -11.07 -3.53
N HIS A 72 17.24 -12.37 -3.24
CA HIS A 72 18.53 -13.06 -3.14
C HIS A 72 19.07 -13.64 -4.46
N SER A 73 18.32 -13.54 -5.56
CA SER A 73 18.73 -14.20 -6.80
C SER A 73 19.42 -13.27 -7.81
N ILE A 74 19.10 -11.99 -7.82
CA ILE A 74 19.67 -11.02 -8.79
C ILE A 74 19.54 -9.61 -8.21
N ASP A 75 20.54 -8.75 -8.36
CA ASP A 75 20.59 -7.36 -7.86
C ASP A 75 19.61 -6.39 -8.55
N PHE A 76 18.84 -6.86 -9.51
CA PHE A 76 17.96 -6.02 -10.34
C PHE A 76 16.53 -5.91 -9.82
N PHE A 77 16.05 -6.91 -9.10
CA PHE A 77 14.64 -6.92 -8.68
C PHE A 77 14.27 -5.79 -7.73
N ARG A 78 13.07 -5.27 -7.94
CA ARG A 78 12.48 -4.30 -7.03
C ARG A 78 12.28 -4.89 -5.65
N THR A 79 12.69 -4.12 -4.66
CA THR A 79 12.29 -4.31 -3.27
C THR A 79 10.98 -3.56 -3.01
N ARG A 80 10.32 -3.82 -1.89
CA ARG A 80 9.16 -3.01 -1.49
C ARG A 80 9.50 -1.53 -1.35
N LEU A 81 10.74 -1.19 -0.99
CA LEU A 81 11.17 0.20 -0.92
C LEU A 81 11.15 0.89 -2.29
N THR A 82 11.73 0.27 -3.31
CA THR A 82 11.75 0.86 -4.66
C THR A 82 10.36 0.91 -5.27
N HIS A 83 9.55 -0.14 -5.12
CA HIS A 83 8.15 -0.14 -5.51
C HIS A 83 7.36 0.99 -4.86
N THR A 84 7.47 1.15 -3.54
CA THR A 84 6.78 2.20 -2.78
C THR A 84 7.17 3.60 -3.25
N ILE A 85 8.45 3.84 -3.57
CA ILE A 85 8.92 5.12 -4.11
C ILE A 85 8.33 5.36 -5.52
N GLU A 86 8.34 4.36 -6.38
CA GLU A 86 7.78 4.45 -7.73
C GLU A 86 6.25 4.65 -7.69
N CYS A 87 5.54 3.94 -6.82
CA CYS A 87 4.12 4.16 -6.55
C CYS A 87 3.83 5.60 -6.10
N ALA A 88 4.65 6.14 -5.20
CA ALA A 88 4.52 7.53 -4.74
C ALA A 88 4.70 8.55 -5.87
N GLN A 89 5.62 8.31 -6.81
CA GLN A 89 5.80 9.16 -7.99
C GLN A 89 4.58 9.10 -8.93
N LEU A 90 4.01 7.91 -9.15
CA LEU A 90 2.80 7.74 -9.96
C LEU A 90 1.60 8.44 -9.33
N GLY A 91 1.37 8.23 -8.03
CA GLY A 91 0.29 8.88 -7.29
C GLY A 91 0.38 10.42 -7.34
N ARG A 92 1.60 10.96 -7.18
CA ARG A 92 1.86 12.39 -7.34
C ARG A 92 1.58 12.88 -8.75
N ALA A 93 1.93 12.10 -9.79
CA ALA A 93 1.66 12.43 -11.18
C ALA A 93 0.15 12.45 -11.49
N ILE A 94 -0.61 11.46 -11.02
CA ILE A 94 -2.08 11.40 -11.11
C ILE A 94 -2.68 12.64 -10.45
N SER A 95 -2.29 12.94 -9.20
CA SER A 95 -2.80 14.09 -8.44
C SER A 95 -2.59 15.41 -9.18
N LYS A 96 -1.41 15.65 -9.76
CA LYS A 96 -1.12 16.86 -10.52
C LYS A 96 -1.99 16.98 -11.78
N ARG A 97 -2.17 15.87 -12.52
CA ARG A 97 -3.04 15.87 -13.72
C ARG A 97 -4.50 16.18 -13.36
N LEU A 98 -4.98 15.72 -12.22
CA LEU A 98 -6.33 16.01 -11.74
C LEU A 98 -6.48 17.49 -11.34
N LEU A 99 -5.49 18.08 -10.70
CA LEU A 99 -5.52 19.51 -10.30
C LEU A 99 -5.44 20.48 -11.49
N ASP A 100 -4.85 20.07 -12.63
CA ASP A 100 -4.91 20.87 -13.87
C ASP A 100 -6.32 20.94 -14.49
N GLY A 101 -7.29 20.17 -13.93
CA GLY A 101 -8.71 20.19 -14.29
C GLY A 101 -9.60 20.90 -13.26
N SER A 102 -10.92 20.67 -13.34
CA SER A 102 -11.93 21.31 -12.48
C SER A 102 -12.06 20.70 -11.06
N TRP A 103 -11.10 19.90 -10.62
CA TRP A 103 -11.20 19.08 -9.39
C TRP A 103 -10.95 19.83 -8.09
N GLU A 104 -10.43 21.05 -8.12
CA GLU A 104 -10.16 21.86 -6.93
C GLU A 104 -11.36 22.02 -5.98
N GLN A 105 -12.59 21.83 -6.49
CA GLN A 105 -13.82 22.01 -5.71
C GLN A 105 -14.25 20.78 -4.91
N VAL A 106 -13.64 19.59 -5.14
CA VAL A 106 -14.12 18.31 -4.59
C VAL A 106 -13.17 17.73 -3.54
N VAL A 107 -11.96 18.26 -3.42
CA VAL A 107 -10.90 17.71 -2.57
C VAL A 107 -10.76 18.51 -1.27
N GLU A 108 -10.74 17.84 -0.13
CA GLU A 108 -10.29 18.46 1.14
C GLU A 108 -8.80 18.86 1.00
N ALA A 109 -8.50 20.16 0.99
CA ALA A 109 -7.15 20.71 0.84
C ALA A 109 -6.45 20.36 -0.50
N PRO A 110 -6.99 20.84 -1.64
CA PRO A 110 -6.44 20.54 -2.97
C PRO A 110 -4.98 20.97 -3.14
N GLU A 111 -4.56 22.04 -2.47
CA GLU A 111 -3.19 22.56 -2.50
C GLU A 111 -2.15 21.57 -1.98
N HIS A 112 -2.56 20.58 -1.19
CA HIS A 112 -1.68 19.56 -0.61
C HIS A 112 -1.94 18.15 -1.16
N LEU A 113 -2.86 17.99 -2.12
CA LEU A 113 -3.23 16.67 -2.64
C LEU A 113 -2.04 15.86 -3.16
N PRO A 114 -1.10 16.43 -3.97
CA PRO A 114 0.06 15.65 -4.43
C PRO A 114 0.96 15.16 -3.30
N ASP A 115 1.17 15.98 -2.27
CA ASP A 115 1.99 15.60 -1.12
C ASP A 115 1.26 14.60 -0.20
N LEU A 116 -0.07 14.72 -0.09
CA LEU A 116 -0.91 13.79 0.67
C LEU A 116 -0.92 12.40 0.04
N VAL A 117 -1.10 12.33 -1.28
CA VAL A 117 -1.06 11.06 -2.02
C VAL A 117 0.34 10.45 -1.97
N GLU A 118 1.40 11.27 -2.13
CA GLU A 118 2.78 10.80 -1.95
C GLU A 118 2.97 10.17 -0.57
N ALA A 119 2.54 10.85 0.50
CA ALA A 119 2.64 10.34 1.87
C ALA A 119 1.84 9.03 2.06
N ALA A 120 0.62 8.94 1.50
CA ALA A 120 -0.20 7.73 1.55
C ALA A 120 0.47 6.55 0.82
N CYS A 121 1.01 6.79 -0.39
CA CYS A 121 1.77 5.78 -1.12
C CYS A 121 3.02 5.31 -0.36
N LEU A 122 3.75 6.22 0.32
CA LEU A 122 4.95 5.85 1.07
C LEU A 122 4.68 4.96 2.28
N VAL A 123 3.45 4.93 2.81
CA VAL A 123 3.10 4.11 3.98
C VAL A 123 2.34 2.84 3.66
N HIS A 124 1.74 2.70 2.46
CA HIS A 124 0.77 1.64 2.18
C HIS A 124 1.32 0.23 2.46
N ASP A 125 2.60 0.00 2.19
CA ASP A 125 3.26 -1.31 2.25
C ASP A 125 4.05 -1.58 3.54
N LEU A 126 4.07 -0.65 4.51
CA LEU A 126 4.87 -0.79 5.74
C LEU A 126 4.53 -2.04 6.55
N GLY A 127 3.27 -2.44 6.54
CA GLY A 127 2.72 -3.53 7.35
C GLY A 127 2.91 -4.92 6.75
N HIS A 128 3.40 -5.05 5.53
CA HIS A 128 3.64 -6.37 4.97
C HIS A 128 4.70 -7.12 5.78
N PRO A 129 4.44 -8.39 6.14
CA PRO A 129 5.37 -9.21 6.88
C PRO A 129 6.52 -9.70 5.99
N PRO A 130 7.53 -10.39 6.54
CA PRO A 130 8.52 -11.10 5.74
C PRO A 130 7.85 -12.00 4.69
N PHE A 131 8.46 -12.08 3.51
CA PHE A 131 8.00 -12.85 2.36
C PHE A 131 6.67 -12.34 1.74
N GLY A 132 6.28 -11.10 2.03
CA GLY A 132 5.14 -10.43 1.42
C GLY A 132 3.81 -11.16 1.62
N HIS A 133 3.03 -11.34 0.56
CA HIS A 133 1.72 -12.02 0.64
C HIS A 133 1.80 -13.46 1.16
N THR A 134 2.91 -14.17 0.94
CA THR A 134 3.09 -15.52 1.51
C THR A 134 3.15 -15.49 3.03
N GLY A 135 3.82 -14.50 3.61
CA GLY A 135 3.86 -14.28 5.05
C GLY A 135 2.52 -13.80 5.60
N GLU A 136 1.83 -12.92 4.88
CA GLU A 136 0.49 -12.43 5.22
C GLU A 136 -0.52 -13.59 5.31
N GLU A 137 -0.58 -14.44 4.28
CA GLU A 137 -1.42 -15.64 4.26
C GLU A 137 -1.10 -16.59 5.43
N ALA A 138 0.19 -16.78 5.73
CA ALA A 138 0.63 -17.67 6.81
C ALA A 138 0.21 -17.12 8.19
N LEU A 139 0.34 -15.81 8.42
CA LEU A 139 -0.08 -15.16 9.67
C LEU A 139 -1.61 -15.17 9.82
N ASP A 140 -2.36 -14.81 8.76
CA ASP A 140 -3.82 -14.80 8.82
C ASP A 140 -4.39 -16.20 9.07
N GLU A 141 -3.90 -17.22 8.34
CA GLU A 141 -4.31 -18.62 8.55
C GLU A 141 -4.02 -19.08 9.97
N LEU A 142 -2.82 -18.80 10.49
CA LEU A 142 -2.41 -19.19 11.83
C LEU A 142 -3.29 -18.52 12.90
N LEU A 143 -3.49 -17.21 12.80
CA LEU A 143 -4.29 -16.43 13.73
C LEU A 143 -5.76 -16.86 13.73
N ARG A 144 -6.34 -17.03 12.54
CA ARG A 144 -7.73 -17.46 12.38
C ARG A 144 -7.97 -18.83 12.98
N THR A 145 -7.07 -19.78 12.74
CA THR A 145 -7.26 -21.18 13.16
C THR A 145 -7.03 -21.40 14.65
N ARG A 146 -6.12 -20.64 15.29
CA ARG A 146 -5.76 -20.87 16.69
C ARG A 146 -6.43 -19.91 17.67
N TRP A 147 -6.67 -18.67 17.27
CA TRP A 147 -7.15 -17.62 18.20
C TRP A 147 -8.38 -16.85 17.71
N GLY A 148 -8.93 -17.17 16.54
CA GLY A 148 -10.07 -16.43 15.96
C GLY A 148 -9.75 -14.99 15.60
N MET A 149 -8.47 -14.65 15.47
CA MET A 149 -7.95 -13.33 15.10
C MET A 149 -7.60 -13.31 13.62
N ARG A 150 -7.35 -12.12 13.08
CA ARG A 150 -6.96 -11.92 11.69
C ARG A 150 -5.61 -11.20 11.58
N PHE A 151 -4.98 -11.34 10.41
CA PHE A 151 -3.86 -10.51 9.98
C PHE A 151 -4.16 -9.90 8.62
N GLU A 152 -3.84 -8.63 8.46
CA GLU A 152 -3.97 -7.90 7.20
C GLU A 152 -2.89 -6.82 7.11
N GLY A 153 -2.18 -6.76 5.96
CA GLY A 153 -1.03 -5.87 5.78
C GLY A 153 -1.38 -4.38 5.89
N ASN A 154 -2.55 -3.95 5.40
CA ASN A 154 -2.98 -2.56 5.52
C ASN A 154 -3.31 -2.17 6.97
N ALA A 155 -3.98 -3.06 7.71
CA ALA A 155 -4.21 -2.86 9.14
C ALA A 155 -2.90 -2.80 9.93
N GLN A 156 -1.93 -3.63 9.55
CA GLN A 156 -0.59 -3.58 10.15
C GLN A 156 0.15 -2.30 9.76
N SER A 157 0.01 -1.77 8.53
CA SER A 157 0.56 -0.47 8.15
C SER A 157 0.00 0.65 9.01
N PHE A 158 -1.31 0.65 9.22
CA PHE A 158 -1.99 1.61 10.09
C PHE A 158 -1.46 1.53 11.53
N ARG A 159 -1.38 0.33 12.09
CA ARG A 159 -0.86 0.07 13.44
C ARG A 159 0.60 0.50 13.60
N ILE A 160 1.46 0.27 12.60
CA ILE A 160 2.85 0.72 12.62
C ILE A 160 2.94 2.24 12.80
N VAL A 161 2.22 2.99 11.99
CA VAL A 161 2.34 4.46 11.99
C VAL A 161 1.62 5.13 13.16
N THR A 162 0.63 4.46 13.77
CA THR A 162 -0.14 5.00 14.90
C THR A 162 0.39 4.57 16.26
N LEU A 163 1.02 3.39 16.35
CA LEU A 163 1.39 2.80 17.64
C LEU A 163 2.83 2.30 17.71
N LEU A 164 3.32 1.57 16.69
CA LEU A 164 4.54 0.77 16.83
C LEU A 164 5.84 1.52 16.52
N GLU A 165 5.83 2.54 15.65
CA GLU A 165 7.04 3.33 15.39
C GLU A 165 7.40 4.19 16.61
N PRO A 166 8.60 4.05 17.20
CA PRO A 166 8.94 4.63 18.50
C PRO A 166 9.36 6.10 18.39
N LYS A 167 8.60 6.92 17.67
CA LYS A 167 8.98 8.33 17.44
C LYS A 167 8.32 9.31 18.38
N LYS A 168 7.07 9.07 18.77
CA LYS A 168 6.29 9.98 19.60
C LYS A 168 5.58 9.24 20.71
N TYR A 169 5.56 9.89 21.88
CA TYR A 169 4.82 9.44 23.05
C TYR A 169 4.04 10.61 23.61
N GLN A 170 2.80 10.39 23.94
CA GLN A 170 2.01 11.34 24.72
C GLN A 170 2.50 11.27 26.16
N ARG A 171 2.89 12.41 26.73
CA ARG A 171 3.15 12.49 28.16
C ARG A 171 1.82 12.31 28.91
N LEU A 172 1.68 11.17 29.55
CA LEU A 172 0.66 10.87 30.54
C LEU A 172 1.29 11.03 31.93
N GLU A 173 0.50 10.98 32.98
CA GLU A 173 0.98 10.88 34.35
C GLU A 173 1.83 9.62 34.61
N SER A 174 1.72 8.62 33.73
CA SER A 174 2.58 7.44 33.70
C SER A 174 3.97 7.80 33.15
N PRO A 175 5.08 7.31 33.75
CA PRO A 175 6.44 7.57 33.29
C PRO A 175 6.73 7.08 31.86
N VAL A 176 5.92 6.19 31.32
CA VAL A 176 6.12 5.61 29.98
C VAL A 176 5.29 6.28 28.88
N GLY A 177 4.23 7.00 29.26
CA GLY A 177 3.33 7.66 28.30
C GLY A 177 2.55 6.68 27.39
N ARG A 178 1.72 7.23 26.50
CA ARG A 178 1.03 6.48 25.45
C ARG A 178 1.81 6.63 24.14
N PRO A 179 2.09 5.53 23.40
CA PRO A 179 2.70 5.64 22.08
C PRO A 179 1.75 6.34 21.11
N LEU A 180 2.31 7.19 20.27
CA LEU A 180 1.60 7.91 19.21
C LEU A 180 2.19 7.59 17.83
N GLY A 181 3.05 6.59 17.74
CA GLY A 181 3.72 6.21 16.52
C GLY A 181 4.42 7.41 15.87
N LEU A 182 4.14 7.63 14.59
CA LEU A 182 4.64 8.78 13.82
C LEU A 182 3.86 10.07 14.08
N ASP A 183 2.72 10.02 14.77
CA ASP A 183 1.83 11.16 15.02
C ASP A 183 1.51 11.92 13.72
N LEU A 184 0.99 11.17 12.72
CA LEU A 184 0.59 11.70 11.41
C LEU A 184 -0.71 12.50 11.51
N THR A 185 -0.97 13.35 10.52
CA THR A 185 -2.22 14.10 10.42
C THR A 185 -3.40 13.17 10.14
N ARG A 186 -4.59 13.60 10.50
CA ARG A 186 -5.86 12.92 10.21
C ARG A 186 -6.01 12.68 8.70
N ALA A 187 -5.66 13.68 7.87
CA ALA A 187 -5.71 13.57 6.42
C ALA A 187 -4.81 12.43 5.90
N THR A 188 -3.55 12.36 6.34
CA THR A 188 -2.62 11.30 5.94
C THR A 188 -3.10 9.93 6.39
N LEU A 189 -3.59 9.81 7.63
CA LEU A 189 -4.12 8.54 8.15
C LEU A 189 -5.38 8.10 7.40
N ARG A 190 -6.31 8.99 7.07
CA ARG A 190 -7.47 8.68 6.22
C ARG A 190 -7.05 8.27 4.82
N ALA A 191 -6.10 8.98 4.20
CA ALA A 191 -5.63 8.70 2.84
C ALA A 191 -4.96 7.32 2.72
N MET A 192 -4.20 6.89 3.73
CA MET A 192 -3.54 5.57 3.72
C MET A 192 -4.50 4.41 4.06
N THR A 193 -5.68 4.70 4.62
CA THR A 193 -6.62 3.65 5.05
C THR A 193 -7.42 3.13 3.86
N LYS A 194 -6.84 2.19 3.12
CA LYS A 194 -7.43 1.56 1.92
C LYS A 194 -8.78 0.88 2.23
N TYR A 195 -8.93 0.31 3.43
CA TYR A 195 -10.13 -0.37 3.89
C TYR A 195 -10.63 0.30 5.18
N PRO A 196 -11.53 1.31 5.08
CA PRO A 196 -11.97 2.10 6.22
C PRO A 196 -13.00 1.36 7.08
N TRP A 197 -12.68 0.13 7.49
CA TRP A 197 -13.46 -0.69 8.42
C TRP A 197 -12.56 -1.57 9.27
N THR A 198 -13.11 -2.04 10.38
CA THR A 198 -12.38 -2.83 11.38
C THR A 198 -12.38 -4.32 11.06
N GLU A 199 -11.48 -5.06 11.71
CA GLU A 199 -11.42 -6.52 11.71
C GLU A 199 -12.78 -7.15 12.05
N ARG A 200 -13.48 -6.64 13.07
CA ARG A 200 -14.81 -7.13 13.47
C ARG A 200 -15.85 -6.96 12.37
N THR A 201 -15.85 -5.82 11.70
CA THR A 201 -16.75 -5.55 10.58
C THR A 201 -16.45 -6.50 9.41
N ALA A 202 -15.16 -6.74 9.12
CA ALA A 202 -14.73 -7.66 8.07
C ALA A 202 -15.15 -9.11 8.38
N ILE A 203 -14.97 -9.57 9.62
CA ILE A 203 -15.41 -10.90 10.06
C ILE A 203 -16.92 -11.05 9.93
N ALA A 204 -17.70 -10.07 10.39
CA ALA A 204 -19.17 -10.10 10.30
C ALA A 204 -19.69 -10.11 8.86
N GLY A 205 -18.99 -9.47 7.94
CA GLY A 205 -19.33 -9.42 6.51
C GLY A 205 -18.66 -10.48 5.63
N ASP A 206 -17.90 -11.42 6.23
CA ASP A 206 -17.05 -12.39 5.49
C ASP A 206 -16.12 -11.73 4.46
N VAL A 207 -15.59 -10.55 4.81
CA VAL A 207 -14.67 -9.78 3.96
C VAL A 207 -13.23 -10.08 4.35
N ALA A 208 -12.39 -10.41 3.37
CA ALA A 208 -11.00 -10.79 3.61
C ALA A 208 -10.12 -9.63 4.09
N LYS A 209 -10.38 -8.40 3.64
CA LYS A 209 -9.55 -7.22 3.85
C LYS A 209 -10.18 -6.24 4.82
N PHE A 210 -9.35 -5.59 5.65
CA PHE A 210 -9.75 -4.54 6.59
C PHE A 210 -8.55 -3.61 6.87
N GLY A 211 -8.81 -2.42 7.40
CA GLY A 211 -7.76 -1.42 7.61
C GLY A 211 -7.38 -1.17 9.07
N VAL A 212 -8.14 -1.71 10.04
CA VAL A 212 -7.90 -1.46 11.46
C VAL A 212 -8.21 -2.69 12.30
N TYR A 213 -7.31 -3.06 13.23
CA TYR A 213 -7.54 -4.17 14.14
C TYR A 213 -8.57 -3.86 15.22
N ASP A 214 -9.23 -4.91 15.71
CA ASP A 214 -10.25 -4.80 16.76
C ASP A 214 -9.62 -4.94 18.17
N ASN A 215 -8.85 -3.94 18.54
CA ASN A 215 -8.35 -3.78 19.90
C ASN A 215 -8.49 -2.32 20.33
N ALA A 216 -8.43 -2.07 21.63
CA ALA A 216 -8.74 -0.76 22.21
C ALA A 216 -7.88 0.39 21.67
N ASP A 217 -6.60 0.13 21.40
CA ASP A 217 -5.68 1.18 20.94
C ASP A 217 -5.90 1.54 19.48
N ASP A 218 -6.02 0.55 18.59
CA ASP A 218 -6.31 0.77 17.16
C ASP A 218 -7.72 1.37 16.99
N GLN A 219 -8.71 0.89 17.77
CA GLN A 219 -10.06 1.42 17.75
C GLN A 219 -10.11 2.89 18.17
N ALA A 220 -9.34 3.29 19.16
CA ALA A 220 -9.28 4.71 19.60
C ALA A 220 -8.79 5.64 18.48
N TYR A 221 -7.85 5.18 17.63
CA TYR A 221 -7.45 5.93 16.44
C TYR A 221 -8.53 5.95 15.38
N PHE A 222 -9.20 4.81 15.14
CA PHE A 222 -10.30 4.73 14.18
C PHE A 222 -11.44 5.68 14.57
N ASP A 223 -11.86 5.67 15.84
CA ASP A 223 -12.88 6.57 16.36
C ASP A 223 -12.48 8.04 16.21
N TRP A 224 -11.22 8.36 16.52
CA TRP A 224 -10.71 9.72 16.32
C TRP A 224 -10.70 10.12 14.84
N LEU A 225 -10.35 9.23 13.91
CA LEU A 225 -10.35 9.54 12.49
C LEU A 225 -11.74 9.92 11.98
N TRP A 226 -12.79 9.29 12.48
CA TRP A 226 -14.15 9.44 11.99
C TRP A 226 -15.09 10.10 13.01
N ASP A 227 -14.54 10.82 14.00
CA ASP A 227 -15.28 11.55 15.04
C ASP A 227 -16.29 10.66 15.80
N GLY A 228 -15.93 9.39 16.03
CA GLY A 228 -16.77 8.39 16.69
C GLY A 228 -17.93 7.85 15.85
N ASP A 229 -18.04 8.26 14.58
CA ASP A 229 -19.09 7.83 13.68
C ASP A 229 -18.54 6.94 12.54
N ALA A 230 -18.55 5.63 12.75
CA ALA A 230 -18.09 4.66 11.76
C ALA A 230 -18.87 4.68 10.44
N SER A 231 -20.10 5.25 10.41
CA SER A 231 -20.87 5.38 9.16
C SER A 231 -20.25 6.42 8.20
N ARG A 232 -19.41 7.30 8.71
CA ARG A 232 -18.63 8.29 7.93
C ARG A 232 -17.34 7.71 7.36
N ALA A 233 -16.96 6.50 7.79
CA ALA A 233 -15.74 5.85 7.34
C ALA A 233 -15.87 5.43 5.88
N GLN A 234 -15.16 6.15 5.02
CA GLN A 234 -15.13 5.91 3.57
C GLN A 234 -13.74 6.19 3.03
N ARG A 235 -13.45 5.63 1.87
CA ARG A 235 -12.20 5.92 1.15
C ARG A 235 -12.17 7.38 0.76
N THR A 236 -10.99 7.96 0.85
CA THR A 236 -10.74 9.32 0.37
C THR A 236 -10.27 9.28 -1.08
N ILE A 237 -10.44 10.40 -1.81
CA ILE A 237 -9.89 10.53 -3.17
C ILE A 237 -8.37 10.29 -3.17
N ALA A 238 -7.65 10.76 -2.16
CA ALA A 238 -6.22 10.49 -2.03
C ALA A 238 -5.93 8.99 -1.86
N GLY A 239 -6.79 8.25 -1.15
CA GLY A 239 -6.72 6.80 -1.03
C GLY A 239 -7.02 6.07 -2.34
N ASP A 240 -8.00 6.55 -3.11
CA ASP A 240 -8.32 5.98 -4.43
C ASP A 240 -7.20 6.24 -5.44
N ILE A 241 -6.56 7.42 -5.41
CA ILE A 241 -5.38 7.71 -6.23
C ILE A 241 -4.20 6.82 -5.83
N MET A 242 -3.99 6.60 -4.52
CA MET A 242 -2.95 5.68 -4.02
C MET A 242 -3.19 4.27 -4.55
N GLU A 243 -4.43 3.75 -4.50
CA GLU A 243 -4.77 2.42 -5.02
C GLU A 243 -4.54 2.31 -6.53
N ALA A 244 -4.94 3.33 -7.30
CA ALA A 244 -4.69 3.38 -8.73
C ALA A 244 -3.18 3.37 -9.05
N ALA A 245 -2.39 4.13 -8.29
CA ALA A 245 -0.94 4.18 -8.45
C ALA A 245 -0.27 2.86 -8.10
N ASP A 246 -0.69 2.20 -7.02
CA ASP A 246 -0.21 0.89 -6.59
C ASP A 246 -0.51 -0.19 -7.66
N ASP A 247 -1.73 -0.23 -8.16
CA ASP A 247 -2.16 -1.20 -9.17
C ASP A 247 -1.44 -1.01 -10.52
N ILE A 248 -1.20 0.23 -10.94
CA ILE A 248 -0.40 0.53 -12.14
C ILE A 248 1.05 0.13 -11.92
N ALA A 249 1.65 0.52 -10.79
CA ALA A 249 3.02 0.15 -10.44
C ALA A 249 3.18 -1.37 -10.44
N TYR A 250 2.30 -2.09 -9.74
CA TYR A 250 2.30 -3.55 -9.70
C TYR A 250 2.18 -4.17 -11.09
N ALA A 251 1.23 -3.72 -11.91
CA ALA A 251 0.98 -4.31 -13.22
C ALA A 251 2.14 -4.11 -14.20
N VAL A 252 2.76 -2.93 -14.22
CA VAL A 252 3.79 -2.58 -15.21
C VAL A 252 5.18 -3.01 -14.73
N HIS A 253 5.52 -2.70 -13.49
CA HIS A 253 6.88 -2.94 -12.98
C HIS A 253 7.19 -4.43 -12.82
N ASP A 254 6.20 -5.25 -12.47
CA ASP A 254 6.40 -6.69 -12.35
C ASP A 254 6.53 -7.38 -13.71
N ILE A 255 5.90 -6.84 -14.77
CA ILE A 255 6.17 -7.27 -16.15
C ILE A 255 7.62 -6.94 -16.53
N GLU A 256 8.11 -5.74 -16.17
CA GLU A 256 9.50 -5.36 -16.42
C GLU A 256 10.46 -6.31 -15.71
N ASP A 257 10.29 -6.50 -14.40
CA ASP A 257 11.15 -7.36 -13.57
C ASP A 257 11.11 -8.82 -14.05
N GLY A 258 9.92 -9.35 -14.32
CA GLY A 258 9.72 -10.73 -14.81
C GLY A 258 10.32 -10.96 -16.20
N THR A 259 10.23 -9.98 -17.09
CA THR A 259 10.86 -10.04 -18.43
C THR A 259 12.38 -9.97 -18.30
N TRP A 260 12.90 -9.04 -17.51
CA TRP A 260 14.32 -8.92 -17.26
C TRP A 260 14.93 -10.18 -16.64
N ALA A 261 14.17 -10.83 -15.74
CA ALA A 261 14.54 -12.11 -15.15
C ALA A 261 14.46 -13.29 -16.11
N ARG A 262 13.89 -13.11 -17.31
CA ARG A 262 13.56 -14.16 -18.27
C ARG A 262 12.56 -15.20 -17.72
N LEU A 263 11.74 -14.79 -16.77
CA LEU A 263 10.64 -15.60 -16.26
C LEU A 263 9.39 -15.42 -17.12
N ILE A 264 9.13 -14.19 -17.59
CA ILE A 264 8.02 -13.87 -18.51
C ILE A 264 8.54 -13.99 -19.96
N PRO A 265 7.99 -14.89 -20.77
CA PRO A 265 8.38 -15.04 -22.18
C PRO A 265 7.72 -13.95 -23.04
N ILE A 266 8.22 -12.70 -22.90
CA ILE A 266 7.61 -11.53 -23.53
C ILE A 266 7.48 -11.65 -25.04
N ASP A 267 8.46 -12.26 -25.71
CA ASP A 267 8.46 -12.53 -27.16
C ASP A 267 7.27 -13.39 -27.58
N GLN A 268 6.94 -14.41 -26.81
CA GLN A 268 5.84 -15.33 -27.11
C GLN A 268 4.48 -14.68 -26.84
N ILE A 269 4.39 -13.83 -25.81
CA ILE A 269 3.18 -13.06 -25.50
C ILE A 269 2.94 -12.02 -26.61
N VAL A 270 3.97 -11.30 -27.03
CA VAL A 270 3.88 -10.29 -28.11
C VAL A 270 3.46 -10.93 -29.44
N GLN A 271 3.92 -12.16 -29.71
CA GLN A 271 3.56 -12.92 -30.94
C GLN A 271 2.21 -13.61 -30.79
N LEU A 272 1.54 -13.52 -29.67
CA LEU A 272 0.25 -14.16 -29.35
C LEU A 272 0.31 -15.67 -29.56
N GLU A 273 1.41 -16.29 -29.10
CA GLU A 273 1.55 -17.75 -29.19
C GLU A 273 0.34 -18.43 -28.54
N PRO A 274 -0.35 -19.36 -29.19
CA PRO A 274 -1.64 -19.90 -28.72
C PRO A 274 -1.58 -20.46 -27.30
N TRP A 275 -0.49 -21.13 -26.92
CA TRP A 275 -0.34 -21.70 -25.60
C TRP A 275 -0.18 -20.61 -24.51
N ALA A 276 0.45 -19.46 -24.83
CA ALA A 276 0.62 -18.35 -23.90
C ALA A 276 -0.72 -17.63 -23.70
N VAL A 277 -1.45 -17.36 -24.76
CA VAL A 277 -2.80 -16.78 -24.72
C VAL A 277 -3.74 -17.65 -23.90
N GLU A 278 -3.75 -18.97 -24.16
CA GLU A 278 -4.60 -19.94 -23.43
C GLU A 278 -4.33 -19.92 -21.92
N ARG A 279 -3.06 -19.90 -21.50
CA ARG A 279 -2.70 -19.85 -20.08
C ARG A 279 -3.15 -18.55 -19.41
N ILE A 280 -2.95 -17.41 -20.09
CA ILE A 280 -3.36 -16.11 -19.58
C ILE A 280 -4.90 -16.06 -19.46
N ALA A 281 -5.61 -16.48 -20.51
CA ALA A 281 -7.07 -16.46 -20.55
C ALA A 281 -7.69 -17.37 -19.50
N THR A 282 -7.20 -18.60 -19.36
CA THR A 282 -7.66 -19.53 -18.33
C THR A 282 -7.50 -18.94 -16.91
N LEU A 283 -6.39 -18.24 -16.67
CA LEU A 283 -6.18 -17.60 -15.38
C LEU A 283 -7.06 -16.37 -15.20
N ALA A 284 -7.21 -15.54 -16.24
CA ALA A 284 -8.06 -14.36 -16.20
C ALA A 284 -9.52 -14.73 -15.90
N ASP A 285 -10.07 -15.77 -16.54
CA ASP A 285 -11.41 -16.27 -16.28
C ASP A 285 -11.61 -16.72 -14.83
N ARG A 286 -10.61 -17.39 -14.26
CA ARG A 286 -10.65 -17.88 -12.88
C ARG A 286 -10.60 -16.74 -11.87
N ARG A 287 -9.81 -15.70 -12.13
CA ARG A 287 -9.56 -14.59 -11.18
C ARG A 287 -10.52 -13.43 -11.33
N TYR A 288 -11.02 -13.22 -12.52
CA TYR A 288 -11.91 -12.11 -12.88
C TYR A 288 -13.17 -12.64 -13.59
N PRO A 289 -13.99 -13.44 -12.88
CA PRO A 289 -15.14 -14.09 -13.48
C PRO A 289 -16.12 -13.06 -14.05
N GLY A 290 -16.47 -13.26 -15.32
CA GLY A 290 -17.38 -12.38 -16.06
C GLY A 290 -16.78 -11.10 -16.64
N MET A 291 -15.47 -10.83 -16.45
CA MET A 291 -14.79 -9.67 -17.05
C MET A 291 -14.52 -9.87 -18.56
N PHE A 292 -14.26 -11.10 -18.97
CA PHE A 292 -14.00 -11.47 -20.35
C PHE A 292 -15.06 -12.47 -20.81
N ALA A 293 -15.70 -12.23 -21.97
CA ALA A 293 -16.72 -13.12 -22.50
C ALA A 293 -16.12 -14.38 -23.13
N SER A 294 -14.84 -14.31 -23.57
CA SER A 294 -14.14 -15.41 -24.24
C SER A 294 -12.62 -15.23 -24.18
N HIS A 295 -11.87 -16.30 -24.50
CA HIS A 295 -10.42 -16.22 -24.67
C HIS A 295 -10.02 -15.27 -25.81
N ALA A 296 -10.87 -15.09 -26.82
CA ALA A 296 -10.64 -14.11 -27.90
C ALA A 296 -10.64 -12.67 -27.40
N ASP A 297 -11.42 -12.36 -26.33
CA ASP A 297 -11.40 -11.03 -25.71
C ASP A 297 -10.05 -10.78 -25.01
N VAL A 298 -9.51 -11.80 -24.32
CA VAL A 298 -8.18 -11.70 -23.69
C VAL A 298 -7.10 -11.53 -24.74
N GLU A 299 -7.19 -12.26 -25.88
CA GLU A 299 -6.28 -12.07 -27.01
C GLU A 299 -6.36 -10.66 -27.59
N ALA A 300 -7.57 -10.10 -27.72
CA ALA A 300 -7.76 -8.73 -28.19
C ALA A 300 -7.11 -7.70 -27.24
N GLU A 301 -7.23 -7.89 -25.93
CA GLU A 301 -6.55 -7.04 -24.93
C GLU A 301 -5.01 -7.19 -25.02
N LEU A 302 -4.49 -8.40 -25.15
CA LEU A 302 -3.06 -8.63 -25.36
C LEU A 302 -2.55 -7.93 -26.64
N ARG A 303 -3.33 -7.98 -27.70
CA ARG A 303 -3.03 -7.30 -28.96
C ARG A 303 -3.03 -5.77 -28.79
N ALA A 304 -3.96 -5.23 -28.01
CA ALA A 304 -4.02 -3.81 -27.72
C ALA A 304 -2.81 -3.36 -26.86
N LEU A 305 -2.46 -4.13 -25.83
CA LEU A 305 -1.35 -3.82 -24.91
C LEU A 305 0.03 -3.96 -25.57
N PHE A 306 0.24 -5.03 -26.33
CA PHE A 306 1.57 -5.41 -26.84
C PHE A 306 1.73 -5.20 -28.36
N GLY A 307 0.69 -4.74 -29.06
CA GLY A 307 0.69 -4.63 -30.53
C GLY A 307 1.80 -3.73 -31.07
N THR A 308 2.19 -2.69 -30.36
CA THR A 308 3.31 -1.81 -30.72
C THR A 308 4.67 -2.51 -30.69
N LEU A 309 4.79 -3.61 -29.96
CA LEU A 309 6.02 -4.39 -29.83
C LEU A 309 6.22 -5.40 -30.94
N VAL A 310 5.18 -5.77 -31.69
CA VAL A 310 5.25 -6.77 -32.76
C VAL A 310 6.31 -6.42 -33.82
N SER A 311 6.50 -5.14 -34.11
CA SER A 311 7.53 -4.61 -35.01
C SER A 311 8.89 -4.37 -34.32
N SER A 312 8.98 -4.50 -33.03
CA SER A 312 10.19 -4.19 -32.27
C SER A 312 11.18 -5.36 -32.30
N ASP A 313 12.37 -5.14 -32.80
CA ASP A 313 13.37 -6.21 -32.93
C ASP A 313 13.75 -6.88 -31.61
N TRP A 314 13.70 -6.14 -30.50
CA TRP A 314 14.05 -6.68 -29.18
C TRP A 314 13.00 -7.64 -28.62
N ALA A 315 11.76 -7.59 -29.09
CA ALA A 315 10.66 -8.43 -28.65
C ALA A 315 10.35 -9.59 -29.63
N ARG A 316 11.17 -9.78 -30.65
CA ARG A 316 11.01 -10.89 -31.63
C ARG A 316 11.57 -12.23 -31.19
N GLY A 317 12.39 -12.23 -30.15
CA GLY A 317 13.00 -13.43 -29.60
C GLY A 317 13.16 -13.29 -28.08
N PRO A 318 13.73 -14.33 -27.41
CA PRO A 318 13.93 -14.30 -25.96
C PRO A 318 14.72 -13.08 -25.52
N PHE A 319 14.29 -12.46 -24.40
CA PHE A 319 14.96 -11.28 -23.86
C PHE A 319 16.43 -11.57 -23.54
N ASP A 320 17.36 -10.88 -24.21
CA ASP A 320 18.79 -11.19 -24.19
C ASP A 320 19.63 -10.36 -23.20
N ARG A 321 19.00 -9.40 -22.50
CA ARG A 321 19.65 -8.44 -21.58
C ARG A 321 20.70 -7.55 -22.26
N SER A 322 20.63 -7.38 -23.59
CA SER A 322 21.43 -6.36 -24.25
C SER A 322 20.92 -4.97 -23.92
N ARG A 323 21.79 -3.95 -24.01
CA ARG A 323 21.38 -2.54 -23.82
C ARG A 323 20.22 -2.13 -24.73
N ARG A 324 20.15 -2.74 -25.93
CA ARG A 324 19.05 -2.51 -26.87
C ARG A 324 17.73 -3.06 -26.33
N SER A 325 17.74 -4.32 -25.85
CA SER A 325 16.55 -4.96 -25.28
C SER A 325 16.12 -4.29 -23.99
N GLU A 326 17.06 -3.94 -23.10
CA GLU A 326 16.76 -3.19 -21.87
C GLU A 326 16.15 -1.82 -22.17
N GLY A 327 16.75 -1.06 -23.11
CA GLY A 327 16.21 0.23 -23.55
C GLY A 327 14.82 0.11 -24.18
N GLY A 328 14.59 -0.94 -24.96
CA GLY A 328 13.29 -1.25 -25.56
C GLY A 328 12.23 -1.58 -24.50
N LEU A 329 12.55 -2.44 -23.55
CA LEU A 329 11.67 -2.80 -22.44
C LEU A 329 11.30 -1.59 -21.59
N LYS A 330 12.27 -0.76 -21.21
CA LYS A 330 12.02 0.49 -20.47
C LYS A 330 11.13 1.46 -21.23
N SER A 331 11.38 1.64 -22.53
CA SER A 331 10.54 2.52 -23.36
C SER A 331 9.10 2.01 -23.45
N PHE A 332 8.92 0.70 -23.54
CA PHE A 332 7.60 0.08 -23.54
C PHE A 332 6.88 0.28 -22.20
N CYS A 333 7.52 -0.04 -21.07
CA CYS A 333 6.93 0.13 -19.75
C CYS A 333 6.58 1.60 -19.47
N SER A 334 7.43 2.54 -19.91
CA SER A 334 7.15 3.99 -19.79
C SER A 334 5.90 4.37 -20.61
N ALA A 335 5.81 3.92 -21.87
CA ALA A 335 4.65 4.22 -22.71
C ALA A 335 3.34 3.59 -22.17
N LEU A 336 3.42 2.39 -21.60
CA LEU A 336 2.30 1.71 -20.96
C LEU A 336 1.85 2.46 -19.71
N THR A 337 2.80 2.89 -18.87
CA THR A 337 2.51 3.73 -17.69
C THR A 337 1.84 5.05 -18.09
N ASP A 338 2.37 5.74 -19.10
CA ASP A 338 1.79 7.01 -19.59
C ASP A 338 0.37 6.83 -20.14
N ASP A 339 0.10 5.71 -20.81
CA ASP A 339 -1.25 5.41 -21.31
C ASP A 339 -2.22 5.18 -20.14
N MET A 340 -1.81 4.39 -19.14
CA MET A 340 -2.63 4.14 -17.95
C MET A 340 -2.89 5.44 -17.16
N LEU A 341 -1.88 6.28 -16.96
CA LEU A 341 -2.03 7.59 -16.31
C LEU A 341 -3.03 8.50 -17.05
N ARG A 342 -3.00 8.50 -18.38
CA ARG A 342 -3.98 9.27 -19.18
C ARG A 342 -5.40 8.75 -18.98
N ARG A 343 -5.60 7.43 -18.99
CA ARG A 343 -6.92 6.80 -18.79
C ARG A 343 -7.47 7.04 -17.40
N VAL A 344 -6.63 6.96 -16.36
CA VAL A 344 -7.02 7.25 -14.96
C VAL A 344 -7.48 8.68 -14.78
N THR A 345 -6.95 9.62 -15.56
CA THR A 345 -7.24 11.05 -15.45
C THR A 345 -8.03 11.59 -16.65
N GLU A 346 -8.74 10.74 -17.39
CA GLU A 346 -9.49 11.12 -18.57
C GLU A 346 -10.61 12.10 -18.23
N GLY A 347 -10.74 13.15 -19.06
CA GLY A 347 -11.72 14.20 -18.81
C GLY A 347 -11.46 15.06 -17.57
N GLY A 348 -10.26 15.00 -16.98
CA GLY A 348 -9.91 15.73 -15.75
C GLY A 348 -10.59 15.15 -14.51
N THR A 349 -11.05 13.89 -14.54
CA THR A 349 -11.68 13.18 -13.43
C THR A 349 -10.91 11.91 -13.08
N LEU A 350 -11.02 11.44 -11.83
CA LEU A 350 -10.45 10.16 -11.44
C LEU A 350 -11.33 9.02 -11.99
N CYS A 351 -10.90 8.44 -13.10
CA CYS A 351 -11.58 7.32 -13.78
C CYS A 351 -10.85 6.01 -13.44
N TRP A 352 -11.01 5.52 -12.21
CA TRP A 352 -10.33 4.31 -11.78
C TRP A 352 -11.27 3.11 -11.75
N ASN A 353 -12.21 3.08 -10.80
CA ASN A 353 -13.09 1.92 -10.58
C ASN A 353 -14.09 1.70 -11.73
N ASP A 354 -14.56 2.77 -12.35
CA ASP A 354 -15.59 2.73 -13.39
C ASP A 354 -15.00 2.69 -14.82
N ASN A 355 -13.66 2.63 -14.96
CA ASN A 355 -12.99 2.56 -16.26
C ASN A 355 -12.78 1.09 -16.67
N GLU A 356 -13.83 0.46 -17.19
CA GLU A 356 -13.80 -0.95 -17.61
C GLU A 356 -12.61 -1.28 -18.54
N PRO A 357 -12.29 -0.51 -19.60
CA PRO A 357 -11.14 -0.79 -20.45
C PRO A 357 -9.82 -0.81 -19.70
N LEU A 358 -9.62 0.11 -18.75
CA LEU A 358 -8.41 0.16 -17.92
C LEU A 358 -8.34 -1.05 -16.98
N GLN A 359 -9.47 -1.40 -16.33
CA GLN A 359 -9.54 -2.56 -15.45
C GLN A 359 -9.25 -3.88 -16.19
N ARG A 360 -9.70 -4.00 -17.45
CA ARG A 360 -9.40 -5.16 -18.32
C ARG A 360 -7.91 -5.23 -18.64
N HIS A 361 -7.27 -4.11 -18.99
CA HIS A 361 -5.83 -4.06 -19.24
C HIS A 361 -5.04 -4.52 -17.99
N ILE A 362 -5.38 -3.99 -16.81
CA ILE A 362 -4.74 -4.36 -15.54
C ILE A 362 -4.98 -5.84 -15.22
N ALA A 363 -6.17 -6.35 -15.41
CA ALA A 363 -6.49 -7.75 -15.17
C ALA A 363 -5.65 -8.70 -16.06
N VAL A 364 -5.45 -8.36 -17.32
CA VAL A 364 -4.60 -9.13 -18.24
C VAL A 364 -3.13 -9.08 -17.81
N LEU A 365 -2.60 -7.90 -17.47
CA LEU A 365 -1.21 -7.77 -17.00
C LEU A 365 -0.99 -8.53 -15.68
N LYS A 366 -1.91 -8.40 -14.73
CA LYS A 366 -1.88 -9.17 -13.48
C LYS A 366 -1.97 -10.69 -13.75
N SER A 367 -2.74 -11.12 -14.75
CA SER A 367 -2.80 -12.53 -15.13
C SER A 367 -1.48 -13.05 -15.68
N ILE A 368 -0.75 -12.25 -16.46
CA ILE A 368 0.61 -12.58 -16.91
C ILE A 368 1.53 -12.79 -15.69
N ILE A 369 1.53 -11.85 -14.75
CA ILE A 369 2.34 -11.93 -13.53
C ILE A 369 2.02 -13.21 -12.75
N TRP A 370 0.76 -13.54 -12.57
CA TRP A 370 0.34 -14.75 -11.88
C TRP A 370 0.81 -16.03 -12.57
N VAL A 371 0.66 -16.12 -13.89
CA VAL A 371 1.05 -17.30 -14.67
C VAL A 371 2.54 -17.61 -14.54
N TRP A 372 3.40 -16.59 -14.59
CA TRP A 372 4.85 -16.80 -14.67
C TRP A 372 5.63 -16.46 -13.40
N LEU A 373 5.11 -15.59 -12.54
CA LEU A 373 5.82 -15.18 -11.32
C LEU A 373 5.21 -15.75 -10.04
N ILE A 374 3.98 -16.29 -10.09
CA ILE A 374 3.31 -16.75 -8.86
C ILE A 374 2.99 -18.25 -8.89
N GLU A 375 2.49 -18.83 -9.97
CA GLU A 375 2.06 -20.23 -10.02
C GLU A 375 3.17 -21.29 -10.31
N PRO A 376 4.38 -20.97 -10.78
CA PRO A 376 5.39 -22.00 -11.05
C PRO A 376 5.68 -22.89 -9.84
N PRO A 377 5.84 -24.24 -10.03
CA PRO A 377 6.03 -25.20 -8.93
C PRO A 377 7.23 -24.88 -8.03
N GLU A 378 8.31 -24.35 -8.61
CA GLU A 378 9.52 -23.97 -7.87
C GLU A 378 9.22 -22.86 -6.87
N LEU A 379 8.36 -21.92 -7.22
CA LEU A 379 7.93 -20.82 -6.36
C LEU A 379 6.91 -21.30 -5.32
N VAL A 380 6.08 -22.29 -5.64
CA VAL A 380 5.17 -22.94 -4.68
C VAL A 380 5.98 -23.64 -3.58
N THR A 381 7.05 -24.36 -3.94
CA THR A 381 7.94 -25.01 -2.97
C THR A 381 8.61 -24.00 -2.04
N ARG A 382 9.12 -22.89 -2.61
CA ARG A 382 9.71 -21.80 -1.81
C ARG A 382 8.69 -21.19 -0.84
N ARG A 383 7.49 -20.91 -1.30
CA ARG A 383 6.40 -20.36 -0.46
C ARG A 383 5.99 -21.30 0.66
N TYR A 384 5.98 -22.61 0.42
CA TYR A 384 5.74 -23.57 1.48
C TYR A 384 6.78 -23.45 2.61
N GLY A 385 8.07 -23.35 2.25
CA GLY A 385 9.15 -23.12 3.21
C GLY A 385 8.99 -21.80 3.98
N GLN A 386 8.66 -20.72 3.27
CA GLN A 386 8.44 -19.40 3.87
C GLN A 386 7.27 -19.39 4.87
N ARG A 387 6.14 -20.02 4.54
CA ARG A 387 5.00 -20.18 5.47
C ARG A 387 5.41 -20.96 6.72
N ARG A 388 6.24 -22.00 6.57
CA ARG A 388 6.75 -22.76 7.71
C ARG A 388 7.62 -21.88 8.62
N ILE A 389 8.53 -21.09 8.04
CA ILE A 389 9.38 -20.15 8.79
C ILE A 389 8.51 -19.22 9.64
N ILE A 390 7.52 -18.57 9.05
CA ILE A 390 6.61 -17.64 9.75
C ILE A 390 5.91 -18.32 10.93
N ARG A 391 5.31 -19.50 10.71
CA ARG A 391 4.61 -20.23 11.78
C ARG A 391 5.54 -20.61 12.93
N GLN A 392 6.73 -21.12 12.62
CA GLN A 392 7.70 -21.52 13.62
C GLN A 392 8.27 -20.31 14.39
N LEU A 393 8.48 -19.15 13.75
CA LEU A 393 8.89 -17.94 14.45
C LEU A 393 7.82 -17.51 15.46
N VAL A 394 6.54 -17.50 15.08
CA VAL A 394 5.45 -17.17 16.01
C VAL A 394 5.41 -18.14 17.19
N ASP A 395 5.48 -19.46 16.91
CA ASP A 395 5.50 -20.48 17.97
C ASP A 395 6.68 -20.28 18.91
N GLY A 396 7.90 -20.14 18.37
CA GLY A 396 9.10 -19.99 19.18
C GLY A 396 9.10 -18.74 20.07
N PHE A 397 8.59 -17.59 19.58
CA PHE A 397 8.48 -16.38 20.40
C PHE A 397 7.35 -16.45 21.45
N LEU A 398 6.31 -17.24 21.21
CA LEU A 398 5.28 -17.50 22.23
C LEU A 398 5.78 -18.48 23.30
N ASP A 399 6.58 -19.47 22.92
CA ASP A 399 7.15 -20.46 23.83
C ASP A 399 8.26 -19.86 24.71
N GLU A 400 9.11 -18.99 24.14
CA GLU A 400 10.24 -18.34 24.82
C GLU A 400 10.22 -16.82 24.61
N PRO A 401 9.35 -16.10 25.33
CA PRO A 401 9.21 -14.64 25.20
C PRO A 401 10.46 -13.84 25.58
N GLY A 402 11.41 -14.48 26.30
CA GLY A 402 12.71 -13.88 26.61
C GLY A 402 13.52 -13.48 25.39
N MET A 403 13.23 -14.05 24.21
CA MET A 403 13.84 -13.69 22.93
C MET A 403 13.28 -12.43 22.29
N LEU A 404 12.12 -11.93 22.75
CA LEU A 404 11.49 -10.74 22.19
C LEU A 404 12.26 -9.46 22.55
N PRO A 405 12.38 -8.47 21.68
CA PRO A 405 12.80 -7.13 22.05
C PRO A 405 11.69 -6.45 22.91
N TYR A 406 12.02 -5.32 23.51
CA TYR A 406 11.04 -4.52 24.28
C TYR A 406 10.42 -5.28 25.46
N GLN A 407 11.26 -5.88 26.29
CA GLN A 407 10.83 -6.68 27.47
C GLN A 407 9.93 -5.91 28.43
N ASP A 408 10.14 -4.59 28.57
CA ASP A 408 9.28 -3.73 29.41
C ASP A 408 7.86 -3.61 28.84
N GLU A 409 7.71 -3.66 27.52
CA GLU A 409 6.41 -3.65 26.85
C GLU A 409 5.76 -5.04 26.89
N TRP A 410 6.56 -6.10 26.70
CA TRP A 410 6.10 -7.46 26.91
C TRP A 410 5.55 -7.69 28.31
N ALA A 411 6.25 -7.21 29.36
CA ALA A 411 5.82 -7.36 30.73
C ALA A 411 4.41 -6.81 31.01
N ARG A 412 3.97 -5.79 30.23
CA ARG A 412 2.60 -5.21 30.37
C ARG A 412 1.52 -6.10 29.78
N VAL A 413 1.86 -6.95 28.82
CA VAL A 413 0.92 -7.85 28.16
C VAL A 413 1.12 -9.30 28.57
N ALA A 414 2.16 -9.62 29.36
CA ALA A 414 2.50 -10.97 29.76
C ALA A 414 1.36 -11.66 30.55
N ASP A 415 0.70 -10.90 31.42
CA ASP A 415 -0.46 -11.36 32.21
C ASP A 415 -1.81 -11.07 31.52
N ALA A 416 -1.79 -10.41 30.36
CA ALA A 416 -3.00 -10.18 29.57
C ALA A 416 -3.44 -11.47 28.89
N GLY A 417 -4.70 -11.55 28.50
CA GLY A 417 -5.21 -12.70 27.76
C GLY A 417 -4.48 -12.93 26.44
N ASP A 418 -4.58 -14.14 25.91
CA ASP A 418 -3.91 -14.57 24.68
C ASP A 418 -3.96 -13.59 23.50
N PRO A 419 -5.07 -12.89 23.20
CA PRO A 419 -5.11 -11.98 22.04
C PRO A 419 -4.05 -10.86 22.09
N GLN A 420 -3.77 -10.29 23.28
CA GLN A 420 -2.79 -9.21 23.42
C GLN A 420 -1.35 -9.74 23.30
N ARG A 421 -1.06 -10.86 23.95
CA ARG A 421 0.24 -11.54 23.89
C ARG A 421 0.56 -11.98 22.45
N VAL A 422 -0.41 -12.61 21.80
CA VAL A 422 -0.29 -13.05 20.41
C VAL A 422 -0.08 -11.85 19.49
N ARG A 423 -0.85 -10.78 19.64
CA ARG A 423 -0.70 -9.56 18.81
C ARG A 423 0.70 -8.96 18.95
N PHE A 424 1.25 -8.92 20.16
CA PHE A 424 2.62 -8.44 20.39
C PHE A 424 3.67 -9.26 19.62
N VAL A 425 3.57 -10.59 19.66
CA VAL A 425 4.45 -11.49 18.91
C VAL A 425 4.27 -11.29 17.39
N ILE A 426 3.03 -11.18 16.93
CA ILE A 426 2.72 -10.94 15.52
C ILE A 426 3.31 -9.59 15.05
N ASP A 427 3.18 -8.53 15.84
CA ASP A 427 3.77 -7.23 15.54
C ASP A 427 5.30 -7.34 15.36
N HIS A 428 5.95 -8.11 16.23
CA HIS A 428 7.39 -8.37 16.13
C HIS A 428 7.74 -9.15 14.86
N VAL A 429 7.10 -10.29 14.61
CA VAL A 429 7.37 -11.13 13.43
C VAL A 429 7.07 -10.36 12.13
N ALA A 430 5.95 -9.63 12.06
CA ALA A 430 5.60 -8.81 10.90
C ALA A 430 6.59 -7.67 10.64
N SER A 431 7.26 -7.17 11.69
CA SER A 431 8.28 -6.13 11.57
C SER A 431 9.60 -6.60 10.97
N MET A 432 9.87 -7.91 10.93
CA MET A 432 11.11 -8.46 10.41
C MET A 432 11.24 -8.24 8.90
N THR A 433 12.49 -8.23 8.43
CA THR A 433 12.80 -8.37 7.00
C THR A 433 12.91 -9.86 6.63
N ASP A 434 12.85 -10.19 5.35
CA ASP A 434 12.96 -11.57 4.85
C ASP A 434 14.25 -12.24 5.33
N THR A 435 15.37 -11.52 5.19
CA THR A 435 16.68 -12.02 5.61
C THR A 435 16.78 -12.19 7.11
N TYR A 436 16.23 -11.27 7.89
CA TYR A 436 16.26 -11.34 9.33
C TYR A 436 15.38 -12.48 9.85
N ALA A 437 14.18 -12.64 9.31
CA ALA A 437 13.30 -13.77 9.66
C ALA A 437 13.95 -15.13 9.35
N ALA A 438 14.58 -15.26 8.18
CA ALA A 438 15.30 -16.50 7.83
C ALA A 438 16.52 -16.75 8.73
N MET A 439 17.23 -15.71 9.14
CA MET A 439 18.38 -15.79 10.05
C MET A 439 17.93 -16.24 11.44
N VAL A 440 16.98 -15.56 12.04
CA VAL A 440 16.45 -15.89 13.38
C VAL A 440 15.86 -17.30 13.40
N HIS A 441 15.09 -17.66 12.37
CA HIS A 441 14.55 -19.02 12.25
C HIS A 441 15.68 -20.08 12.22
N ARG A 442 16.76 -19.82 11.49
CA ARG A 442 17.91 -20.72 11.45
C ARG A 442 18.62 -20.81 12.81
N GLU A 443 18.71 -19.72 13.56
CA GLU A 443 19.27 -19.71 14.92
C GLU A 443 18.41 -20.53 15.90
N MET A 444 17.08 -20.41 15.80
CA MET A 444 16.14 -21.14 16.65
C MET A 444 16.06 -22.63 16.33
N TYR A 445 16.06 -22.99 15.05
CA TYR A 445 15.69 -24.35 14.58
C TYR A 445 16.75 -25.02 13.71
N GLY A 446 17.86 -24.34 13.38
CA GLY A 446 18.92 -24.90 12.56
C GLY A 446 19.79 -25.90 13.29
N THR A 447 20.35 -26.88 12.58
CA THR A 447 21.24 -27.89 13.13
C THR A 447 22.64 -27.40 13.46
N ALA A 448 22.96 -26.16 13.17
CA ALA A 448 24.28 -25.57 13.43
C ALA A 448 24.37 -24.95 14.84
N MET A 449 24.13 -25.76 15.86
CA MET A 449 24.58 -25.47 17.22
C MET A 449 26.09 -25.66 17.29
N GLY A 450 26.87 -24.60 17.03
CA GLY A 450 28.33 -24.73 17.17
C GLY A 450 29.19 -23.70 16.48
N ALA A 451 28.65 -22.77 15.70
CA ALA A 451 29.42 -21.59 15.28
C ALA A 451 29.29 -20.55 16.40
N GLY A 452 30.29 -20.49 17.26
CA GLY A 452 30.34 -19.53 18.35
C GLY A 452 30.18 -18.09 17.87
N TRP A 453 29.67 -17.28 18.75
CA TRP A 453 29.71 -15.83 18.65
C TRP A 453 31.18 -15.40 18.65
N GLU A 454 31.74 -15.08 17.47
CA GLU A 454 32.96 -14.28 17.30
C GLU A 454 32.62 -12.95 16.63
#